data_6c545bc751eb7dbc76e66a01cff583d1
#
_entry.id   6c545bc751eb7dbc76e66a01cff583d1
#
_cell.length_a   1.000
_cell.length_b   1.000
_cell.length_c   1.000
_cell.angle_alpha   90.00
_cell.angle_beta   90.00
_cell.angle_gamma   90.00
#
_symmetry.space_group_name_H-M   'P 1'
#
loop_
_entity.id
_entity.type
_entity.pdbx_description
1 polymer ?
#
loop_
_entity_poly.entity_id
_entity_poly.type
_entity_poly.pdbx_seq_one_letter_code
_entity_poly.pdbx_strand_id
1 'polypeptide(L)'
;MQNYKDLKVWEKSHQFALEIYRVTEGFPRQEMYGLTNQLRRAASSIAANIADGCGRKTKPDFANFLNMSLGSSNEAEYFVLLARDLKYITDTEYEIFSKLVNEIKAMLIALITKVRG
;
A
#
# COMPACT_ATOMS: atom_id res chain seq x y z
N MET A 1 -11.79 -0.24 19.71
CA MET A 1 -11.43 -1.14 18.60
C MET A 1 -12.32 -0.83 17.41
N GLN A 2 -11.76 -0.83 16.23
CA GLN A 2 -12.47 -0.43 15.02
C GLN A 2 -12.42 -1.55 13.99
N ASN A 3 -13.50 -1.73 13.24
CA ASN A 3 -13.50 -2.69 12.14
C ASN A 3 -12.76 -2.04 10.94
N TYR A 4 -11.64 -2.63 10.57
CA TYR A 4 -10.82 -2.08 9.48
C TYR A 4 -11.57 -2.01 8.16
N LYS A 5 -12.53 -2.89 7.93
CA LYS A 5 -13.31 -2.91 6.69
C LYS A 5 -14.20 -1.67 6.53
N ASP A 6 -14.45 -0.94 7.61
CA ASP A 6 -15.23 0.30 7.57
C ASP A 6 -14.38 1.50 7.18
N LEU A 7 -13.05 1.36 7.15
CA LEU A 7 -12.15 2.45 6.80
C LEU A 7 -11.96 2.53 5.29
N LYS A 8 -12.22 3.71 4.73
CA LYS A 8 -11.99 3.94 3.30
C LYS A 8 -10.54 3.73 2.89
N VAL A 9 -9.61 4.12 3.76
CA VAL A 9 -8.19 3.94 3.45
C VAL A 9 -7.82 2.47 3.37
N TRP A 10 -8.44 1.61 4.18
CA TRP A 10 -8.22 0.18 4.06
C TRP A 10 -8.76 -0.35 2.73
N GLU A 11 -9.98 0.05 2.39
CA GLU A 11 -10.61 -0.38 1.13
C GLU A 11 -9.76 -0.01 -0.08
N LYS A 12 -9.27 1.24 -0.12
CA LYS A 12 -8.39 1.68 -1.22
C LYS A 12 -7.08 0.92 -1.22
N SER A 13 -6.52 0.65 -0.04
CA SER A 13 -5.26 -0.09 0.08
C SER A 13 -5.43 -1.53 -0.39
N HIS A 14 -6.55 -2.16 -0.04
CA HIS A 14 -6.84 -3.50 -0.48
C HIS A 14 -7.01 -3.55 -2.01
N GLN A 15 -7.73 -2.58 -2.55
CA GLN A 15 -7.90 -2.47 -3.99
C GLN A 15 -6.57 -2.30 -4.72
N PHE A 16 -5.69 -1.46 -4.16
CA PHE A 16 -4.34 -1.29 -4.70
C PHE A 16 -3.58 -2.60 -4.72
N ALA A 17 -3.65 -3.38 -3.63
CA ALA A 17 -2.99 -4.69 -3.56
C ALA A 17 -3.51 -5.63 -4.65
N LEU A 18 -4.83 -5.68 -4.85
CA LEU A 18 -5.42 -6.52 -5.89
C LEU A 18 -4.93 -6.11 -7.29
N GLU A 19 -4.85 -4.81 -7.54
CA GLU A 19 -4.34 -4.30 -8.82
C GLU A 19 -2.88 -4.66 -9.04
N ILE A 20 -2.07 -4.58 -7.98
CA ILE A 20 -0.65 -4.93 -8.07
C ILE A 20 -0.49 -6.44 -8.33
N TYR A 21 -1.27 -7.28 -7.67
CA TYR A 21 -1.22 -8.72 -7.94
C TYR A 21 -1.56 -9.01 -9.40
N ARG A 22 -2.57 -8.33 -9.94
CA ARG A 22 -2.97 -8.53 -11.32
C ARG A 22 -1.90 -8.07 -12.31
N VAL A 23 -1.36 -6.87 -12.14
CA VAL A 23 -0.38 -6.33 -13.09
C VAL A 23 0.93 -7.10 -13.05
N THR A 24 1.33 -7.59 -11.88
CA THR A 24 2.58 -8.31 -11.73
C THR A 24 2.54 -9.72 -12.32
N GLU A 25 1.38 -10.24 -12.67
CA GLU A 25 1.29 -11.50 -13.40
C GLU A 25 1.99 -11.40 -14.77
N GLY A 26 2.06 -10.20 -15.35
CA GLY A 26 2.75 -9.96 -16.61
C GLY A 26 4.24 -9.65 -16.48
N PHE A 27 4.77 -9.62 -15.27
CA PHE A 27 6.20 -9.35 -15.06
C PHE A 27 7.05 -10.51 -15.53
N PRO A 28 8.32 -10.25 -15.92
CA PRO A 28 9.23 -11.32 -16.32
C PRO A 28 9.36 -12.39 -15.23
N ARG A 29 9.45 -13.64 -15.66
CA ARG A 29 9.52 -14.78 -14.74
C ARG A 29 10.72 -14.69 -13.80
N GLN A 30 11.84 -14.13 -14.27
CA GLN A 30 13.04 -13.97 -13.45
C GLN A 30 12.84 -13.01 -12.28
N GLU A 31 11.77 -12.21 -12.30
CA GLU A 31 11.46 -11.28 -11.20
C GLU A 31 10.56 -11.89 -10.12
N MET A 32 10.17 -13.16 -10.25
CA MET A 32 9.25 -13.77 -9.30
C MET A 32 9.75 -13.69 -7.85
N TYR A 33 11.05 -13.86 -7.63
CA TYR A 33 11.65 -13.74 -6.30
C TYR A 33 12.36 -12.41 -6.10
N GLY A 34 12.21 -11.49 -7.04
CA GLY A 34 12.76 -10.14 -6.99
C GLY A 34 11.64 -9.12 -6.90
N LEU A 35 11.55 -8.26 -7.93
CA LEU A 35 10.60 -7.14 -7.92
C LEU A 35 9.15 -7.57 -7.76
N THR A 36 8.73 -8.65 -8.42
CA THR A 36 7.36 -9.15 -8.29
C THR A 36 7.01 -9.39 -6.82
N ASN A 37 7.84 -10.15 -6.13
CA ASN A 37 7.61 -10.49 -4.73
C ASN A 37 7.65 -9.24 -3.84
N GLN A 38 8.64 -8.39 -4.03
CA GLN A 38 8.80 -7.19 -3.19
C GLN A 38 7.64 -6.22 -3.37
N LEU A 39 7.18 -6.01 -4.60
CA LEU A 39 6.06 -5.11 -4.85
C LEU A 39 4.76 -5.67 -4.27
N ARG A 40 4.51 -6.97 -4.42
CA ARG A 40 3.34 -7.61 -3.82
C ARG A 40 3.35 -7.51 -2.31
N ARG A 41 4.50 -7.73 -1.69
CA ARG A 41 4.63 -7.62 -0.23
C ARG A 41 4.40 -6.20 0.24
N ALA A 42 5.01 -5.23 -0.41
CA ALA A 42 4.83 -3.82 -0.03
C ALA A 42 3.36 -3.42 -0.16
N ALA A 43 2.72 -3.77 -1.28
CA ALA A 43 1.33 -3.40 -1.53
C ALA A 43 0.38 -4.04 -0.51
N SER A 44 0.53 -5.34 -0.25
CA SER A 44 -0.35 -6.03 0.70
C SER A 44 -0.10 -5.59 2.14
N SER A 45 1.12 -5.17 2.46
CA SER A 45 1.47 -4.69 3.81
C SER A 45 0.75 -3.39 4.17
N ILE A 46 0.37 -2.58 3.17
CA ILE A 46 -0.39 -1.36 3.46
C ILE A 46 -1.70 -1.71 4.17
N ALA A 47 -2.51 -2.53 3.54
CA ALA A 47 -3.81 -2.94 4.09
C ALA A 47 -3.64 -3.79 5.35
N ALA A 48 -2.64 -4.67 5.38
CA ALA A 48 -2.41 -5.55 6.52
C ALA A 48 -2.06 -4.75 7.78
N ASN A 49 -1.23 -3.72 7.66
CA ASN A 49 -0.87 -2.88 8.81
C ASN A 49 -2.05 -2.05 9.31
N ILE A 50 -2.91 -1.58 8.41
CA ILE A 50 -4.12 -0.87 8.83
C ILE A 50 -5.02 -1.82 9.63
N ALA A 51 -5.24 -3.02 9.11
CA ALA A 51 -6.08 -4.02 9.78
C ALA A 51 -5.52 -4.39 11.15
N ASP A 52 -4.21 -4.61 11.21
CA ASP A 52 -3.52 -4.95 12.46
C ASP A 52 -3.64 -3.82 13.48
N GLY A 53 -3.47 -2.58 13.02
CA GLY A 53 -3.59 -1.41 13.87
C GLY A 53 -4.98 -1.25 14.48
N CYS A 54 -6.03 -1.57 13.70
CA CYS A 54 -7.40 -1.50 14.20
C CYS A 54 -7.68 -2.47 15.34
N GLY A 55 -6.86 -3.51 15.48
CA GLY A 55 -6.98 -4.47 16.57
C GLY A 55 -6.21 -4.08 17.82
N ARG A 56 -5.49 -2.97 17.82
CA ARG A 56 -4.69 -2.55 18.97
C ARG A 56 -5.56 -1.87 20.01
N LYS A 57 -5.12 -1.95 21.28
CA LYS A 57 -5.88 -1.46 22.42
C LYS A 57 -5.72 0.04 22.65
N THR A 58 -4.62 0.63 22.21
CA THR A 58 -4.31 2.04 22.49
C THR A 58 -4.18 2.84 21.20
N LYS A 59 -4.45 4.13 21.30
CA LYS A 59 -4.26 5.05 20.16
C LYS A 59 -2.82 5.14 19.70
N PRO A 60 -1.83 5.22 20.61
CA PRO A 60 -0.42 5.23 20.16
C PRO A 60 -0.05 3.99 19.37
N ASP A 61 -0.51 2.81 19.78
CA ASP A 61 -0.22 1.58 19.05
C ASP A 61 -0.90 1.58 17.69
N PHE A 62 -2.15 2.04 17.63
CA PHE A 62 -2.86 2.18 16.35
C PHE A 62 -2.07 3.10 15.42
N ALA A 63 -1.66 4.27 15.91
CA ALA A 63 -0.89 5.23 15.12
C ALA A 63 0.42 4.62 14.63
N ASN A 64 1.09 3.80 15.45
CA ASN A 64 2.33 3.13 15.04
C ASN A 64 2.10 2.21 13.84
N PHE A 65 1.03 1.44 13.85
CA PHE A 65 0.71 0.56 12.72
C PHE A 65 0.34 1.34 11.46
N LEU A 66 -0.35 2.48 11.63
CA LEU A 66 -0.64 3.36 10.50
C LEU A 66 0.65 3.94 9.92
N ASN A 67 1.63 4.27 10.75
CA ASN A 67 2.95 4.70 10.30
C ASN A 67 3.67 3.61 9.52
N MET A 68 3.56 2.37 9.95
CA MET A 68 4.13 1.22 9.22
C MET A 68 3.46 1.07 7.86
N SER A 69 2.14 1.26 7.81
CA SER A 69 1.40 1.25 6.55
C SER A 69 1.88 2.37 5.62
N LEU A 70 2.14 3.56 6.16
CA LEU A 70 2.67 4.68 5.39
C LEU A 70 4.04 4.35 4.80
N GLY A 71 4.91 3.71 5.59
CA GLY A 71 6.21 3.25 5.11
C GLY A 71 6.08 2.25 3.98
N SER A 72 5.15 1.30 4.10
CA SER A 72 4.87 0.34 3.04
C SER A 72 4.35 1.02 1.78
N SER A 73 3.55 2.09 1.94
CA SER A 73 3.06 2.87 0.81
C SER A 73 4.20 3.54 0.06
N ASN A 74 5.16 4.11 0.77
CA ASN A 74 6.34 4.71 0.15
C ASN A 74 7.17 3.67 -0.59
N GLU A 75 7.33 2.50 0.00
CA GLU A 75 8.06 1.41 -0.63
C GLU A 75 7.36 0.94 -1.91
N ALA A 76 6.04 0.75 -1.84
CA ALA A 76 5.26 0.35 -3.00
C ALA A 76 5.32 1.39 -4.11
N GLU A 77 5.27 2.67 -3.76
CA GLU A 77 5.38 3.76 -4.73
C GLU A 77 6.72 3.70 -5.47
N TYR A 78 7.80 3.45 -4.74
CA TYR A 78 9.12 3.32 -5.36
C TYR A 78 9.17 2.12 -6.31
N PHE A 79 8.64 0.96 -5.88
CA PHE A 79 8.67 -0.22 -6.75
C PHE A 79 7.82 -0.05 -8.01
N VAL A 80 6.73 0.71 -7.93
CA VAL A 80 5.92 1.06 -9.10
C VAL A 80 6.75 1.92 -10.07
N LEU A 81 7.49 2.89 -9.54
CA LEU A 81 8.40 3.71 -10.34
C LEU A 81 9.48 2.84 -11.01
N LEU A 82 10.08 1.94 -10.24
CA LEU A 82 11.11 1.04 -10.76
C LEU A 82 10.53 0.15 -11.87
N ALA A 83 9.32 -0.37 -11.67
CA ALA A 83 8.66 -1.20 -12.68
C ALA A 83 8.43 -0.43 -13.99
N ARG A 84 8.04 0.83 -13.89
CA ARG A 84 7.91 1.69 -15.08
C ARG A 84 9.25 1.88 -15.79
N ASP A 85 10.28 2.19 -15.02
CA ASP A 85 11.60 2.45 -15.59
C ASP A 85 12.20 1.21 -16.23
N LEU A 86 11.87 0.02 -15.72
CA LEU A 86 12.26 -1.26 -16.32
C LEU A 86 11.32 -1.65 -17.46
N LYS A 87 10.29 -0.87 -17.70
CA LYS A 87 9.29 -1.10 -18.77
C LYS A 87 8.46 -2.35 -18.57
N TYR A 88 8.27 -2.75 -17.30
CA TYR A 88 7.36 -3.83 -16.96
C TYR A 88 5.91 -3.39 -16.91
N ILE A 89 5.67 -2.09 -16.71
CA ILE A 89 4.34 -1.49 -16.78
C ILE A 89 4.40 -0.29 -17.74
N THR A 90 3.24 0.10 -18.25
CA THR A 90 3.11 1.24 -19.16
C THR A 90 3.11 2.54 -18.35
N ASP A 91 3.36 3.66 -19.05
CA ASP A 91 3.24 4.98 -18.43
C ASP A 91 1.83 5.23 -17.90
N THR A 92 0.81 4.76 -18.61
CA THR A 92 -0.58 4.89 -18.18
C THR A 92 -0.82 4.11 -16.89
N GLU A 93 -0.34 2.88 -16.81
CA GLU A 93 -0.43 2.09 -15.58
C GLU A 93 0.30 2.76 -14.43
N TYR A 94 1.48 3.30 -14.69
CA TYR A 94 2.24 4.02 -13.68
C TYR A 94 1.43 5.20 -13.12
N GLU A 95 0.81 5.99 -13.99
CA GLU A 95 0.01 7.14 -13.56
C GLU A 95 -1.16 6.71 -12.68
N ILE A 96 -1.83 5.62 -13.04
CA ILE A 96 -2.97 5.10 -12.27
C ILE A 96 -2.51 4.65 -10.89
N PHE A 97 -1.44 3.85 -10.82
CA PHE A 97 -0.95 3.31 -9.55
C PHE A 97 -0.35 4.40 -8.67
N SER A 98 0.38 5.33 -9.27
CA SER A 98 0.99 6.45 -8.54
C SER A 98 -0.09 7.32 -7.91
N LYS A 99 -1.13 7.63 -8.66
CA LYS A 99 -2.25 8.43 -8.13
C LYS A 99 -2.92 7.71 -6.97
N LEU A 100 -3.18 6.42 -7.11
CA LEU A 100 -3.87 5.65 -6.07
C LEU A 100 -3.02 5.56 -4.79
N VAL A 101 -1.74 5.26 -4.91
CA VAL A 101 -0.89 5.15 -3.72
C VAL A 101 -0.71 6.51 -3.05
N ASN A 102 -0.67 7.61 -3.81
CA ASN A 102 -0.59 8.95 -3.22
C ASN A 102 -1.88 9.33 -2.50
N GLU A 103 -3.05 8.92 -2.99
CA GLU A 103 -4.30 9.08 -2.27
C GLU A 103 -4.27 8.32 -0.95
N ILE A 104 -3.79 7.08 -0.97
CA ILE A 104 -3.66 6.25 0.24
C ILE A 104 -2.75 6.94 1.25
N LYS A 105 -1.60 7.45 0.81
CA LYS A 105 -0.67 8.15 1.69
C LYS A 105 -1.32 9.37 2.35
N ALA A 106 -2.03 10.17 1.57
CA ALA A 106 -2.73 11.34 2.11
C ALA A 106 -3.78 10.95 3.15
N MET A 107 -4.53 9.90 2.88
CA MET A 107 -5.54 9.40 3.82
C MET A 107 -4.90 8.84 5.09
N LEU A 108 -3.76 8.16 4.98
CA LEU A 108 -3.04 7.64 6.14
C LEU A 108 -2.52 8.78 7.01
N ILE A 109 -1.94 9.81 6.40
CA ILE A 109 -1.43 10.98 7.14
C ILE A 109 -2.58 11.66 7.90
N ALA A 110 -3.72 11.84 7.24
CA ALA A 110 -4.89 12.45 7.88
C ALA A 110 -5.39 11.60 9.05
N LEU A 111 -5.45 10.29 8.88
CA LEU A 111 -5.92 9.39 9.93
C LEU A 111 -4.94 9.36 11.11
N ILE A 112 -3.64 9.32 10.85
CA ILE A 112 -2.62 9.36 11.90
C ILE A 112 -2.79 10.64 12.73
N THR A 113 -2.94 11.77 12.07
CA THR A 113 -3.14 13.06 12.74
C THR A 113 -4.39 13.00 13.62
N LYS A 114 -5.47 12.46 13.11
CA LYS A 114 -6.73 12.35 13.85
C LYS A 114 -6.60 11.44 15.06
N VAL A 115 -5.93 10.30 14.90
CA VAL A 115 -5.75 9.33 15.98
C VAL A 115 -4.89 9.91 17.10
N ARG A 116 -3.83 10.63 16.74
CA ARG A 116 -2.93 11.25 17.69
C ARG A 116 -3.51 12.51 18.34
N GLY A 117 -4.42 13.12 17.65
CA GLY A 117 -5.11 14.35 17.95
C GLY A 117 -5.35 14.74 19.21
#